data_32cd40c8c7b28c23ac7989033e7de044
#
_entry.id   32cd40c8c7b28c23ac7989033e7de044
#
_cell.length_a   1.000
_cell.length_b   1.000
_cell.length_c   1.000
_cell.angle_alpha   90.00
_cell.angle_beta   90.00
_cell.angle_gamma   90.00
#
_symmetry.space_group_name_H-M   'P 1'
#
loop_
_entity.id
_entity.type
_entity.pdbx_description
1 polymer ?
#
loop_
_entity_poly.entity_id
_entity_poly.type
_entity_poly.pdbx_seq_one_letter_code
_entity_poly.pdbx_strand_id
1 'polypeptide(L)'
;MIRIEDYRRVAPPGVVDIVLTLAERVRGRRFLHLSGGRFGSGPAEILQTLVPMKADLGIEAAWEITGGDPGFYATAATLQAALRGSERVLTDEALDHFVEMNRVNAKKLALEADLVLVHDVQPATLVAHRPERGRWVWACHFDASRPQRRAWTFFRPFVNQYDAAVFALPSFSRRLGVPKYVIHPSIDPLSEKNRELAPREVSTVLRSLSIPQDKPLLLQIGAFTAAEDPLGVVNAYRMVKKHHDVRLVLAGTSAGEPDSVEVLSELRETAQRDPDILVRELPPDASLQINALQRAATIVLQKSVRESFGLGAAEAMWKGKPVIGGFVGGLPQQIVYDVTGYVVNSVEGAAFRLRHLLNAPELIARMGAAGREHVRRSFLITRHLTEAMALLIHLTR
;
A
#
# COMPACT_ATOMS: atom_id res chain seq x y z
N MET A 1 20.79 4.06 11.12
CA MET A 1 19.58 4.78 10.65
C MET A 1 19.85 5.22 9.22
N ILE A 2 18.94 4.96 8.26
CA ILE A 2 19.08 5.37 6.86
C ILE A 2 18.90 6.89 6.80
N ARG A 3 19.83 7.60 6.15
CA ARG A 3 19.81 9.06 5.99
C ARG A 3 19.33 9.44 4.59
N ILE A 4 18.84 10.67 4.43
CA ILE A 4 18.40 11.16 3.11
C ILE A 4 19.49 11.04 2.04
N GLU A 5 20.76 11.24 2.41
CA GLU A 5 21.91 11.12 1.51
C GLU A 5 22.09 9.70 0.93
N ASP A 6 21.68 8.66 1.65
CA ASP A 6 21.76 7.27 1.18
C ASP A 6 20.88 7.03 -0.06
N TYR A 7 19.85 7.86 -0.26
CA TYR A 7 18.95 7.77 -1.41
C TYR A 7 19.53 8.33 -2.70
N ARG A 8 20.65 9.09 -2.67
CA ARG A 8 21.28 9.61 -3.90
C ARG A 8 21.62 8.53 -4.92
N ARG A 9 21.97 7.33 -4.46
CA ARG A 9 22.32 6.19 -5.33
C ARG A 9 21.12 5.50 -5.99
N VAL A 10 19.91 5.72 -5.47
CA VAL A 10 18.69 5.01 -5.92
C VAL A 10 17.64 5.95 -6.47
N ALA A 11 17.51 7.17 -5.95
CA ALA A 11 16.56 8.17 -6.43
C ALA A 11 17.00 8.76 -7.79
N PRO A 12 16.11 9.41 -8.54
CA PRO A 12 16.49 10.19 -9.71
C PRO A 12 17.49 11.31 -9.36
N PRO A 13 18.42 11.67 -10.28
CA PRO A 13 19.35 12.77 -10.05
C PRO A 13 18.63 14.05 -9.65
N GLY A 14 19.16 14.79 -8.67
CA GLY A 14 18.62 16.06 -8.18
C GLY A 14 17.46 15.97 -7.19
N VAL A 15 16.80 14.82 -7.05
CA VAL A 15 15.65 14.69 -6.12
C VAL A 15 16.07 14.90 -4.67
N VAL A 16 17.21 14.37 -4.24
CA VAL A 16 17.71 14.58 -2.87
C VAL A 16 18.02 16.07 -2.63
N ASP A 17 18.56 16.79 -3.61
CA ASP A 17 18.84 18.23 -3.49
C ASP A 17 17.54 19.05 -3.37
N ILE A 18 16.49 18.65 -4.10
CA ILE A 18 15.15 19.24 -3.95
C ILE A 18 14.63 19.01 -2.53
N VAL A 19 14.74 17.76 -2.02
CA VAL A 19 14.33 17.43 -0.65
C VAL A 19 15.05 18.31 0.37
N LEU A 20 16.38 18.44 0.27
CA LEU A 20 17.18 19.29 1.16
C LEU A 20 16.76 20.76 1.08
N THR A 21 16.56 21.28 -0.13
CA THR A 21 16.09 22.66 -0.35
C THR A 21 14.72 22.93 0.28
N LEU A 22 13.79 21.98 0.17
CA LEU A 22 12.47 22.10 0.80
C LEU A 22 12.55 21.95 2.32
N ALA A 23 13.43 21.06 2.82
CA ALA A 23 13.64 20.88 4.25
C ALA A 23 14.12 22.16 4.95
N GLU A 24 15.03 22.94 4.31
CA GLU A 24 15.47 24.23 4.86
C GLU A 24 14.30 25.20 5.06
N ARG A 25 13.29 25.18 4.18
CA ARG A 25 12.11 26.06 4.26
C ARG A 25 11.14 25.69 5.40
N VAL A 26 11.21 24.44 5.87
CA VAL A 26 10.31 23.91 6.91
C VAL A 26 11.07 23.48 8.16
N ARG A 27 12.35 23.82 8.28
CA ARG A 27 13.18 23.54 9.45
C ARG A 27 12.55 24.09 10.72
N GLY A 28 12.51 23.28 11.77
CA GLY A 28 11.89 23.63 13.05
C GLY A 28 10.35 23.67 13.04
N ARG A 29 9.70 23.36 11.90
CA ARG A 29 8.25 23.17 11.86
C ARG A 29 7.87 21.83 12.46
N ARG A 30 6.76 21.82 13.20
CA ARG A 30 6.22 20.61 13.79
C ARG A 30 5.22 19.94 12.85
N PHE A 31 5.50 18.69 12.51
CA PHE A 31 4.70 17.84 11.63
C PHE A 31 4.17 16.65 12.43
N LEU A 32 2.86 16.52 12.59
CA LEU A 32 2.23 15.45 13.34
C LEU A 32 1.48 14.50 12.41
N HIS A 33 1.71 13.21 12.55
CA HIS A 33 0.90 12.15 11.97
C HIS A 33 0.02 11.51 13.04
N LEU A 34 -1.27 11.35 12.75
CA LEU A 34 -2.23 10.64 13.60
C LEU A 34 -2.76 9.43 12.83
N SER A 35 -2.63 8.23 13.39
CA SER A 35 -3.13 7.00 12.75
C SER A 35 -3.72 6.02 13.76
N GLY A 36 -4.34 4.95 13.25
CA GLY A 36 -4.94 3.90 14.06
C GLY A 36 -3.95 2.84 14.56
N GLY A 37 -2.74 2.75 13.99
CA GLY A 37 -1.73 1.76 14.35
C GLY A 37 -0.39 2.00 13.71
N ARG A 38 0.66 1.37 14.25
CA ARG A 38 2.04 1.46 13.73
C ARG A 38 2.40 0.34 12.76
N PHE A 39 1.57 -0.69 12.65
CA PHE A 39 1.84 -1.90 11.87
C PHE A 39 0.59 -2.35 11.12
N GLY A 40 0.76 -3.25 10.16
CA GLY A 40 -0.34 -3.95 9.51
C GLY A 40 -1.10 -3.16 8.43
N SER A 41 -0.59 -1.99 8.00
CA SER A 41 -1.20 -1.24 6.91
C SER A 41 -0.15 -0.55 6.04
N GLY A 42 -0.47 -0.32 4.76
CA GLY A 42 0.40 0.41 3.85
C GLY A 42 0.78 1.82 4.34
N PRO A 43 -0.16 2.63 4.86
CA PRO A 43 0.17 3.92 5.48
C PRO A 43 1.17 3.80 6.63
N ALA A 44 1.02 2.81 7.51
CA ALA A 44 1.94 2.61 8.62
C ALA A 44 3.35 2.26 8.13
N GLU A 45 3.48 1.42 7.11
CA GLU A 45 4.78 1.07 6.50
C GLU A 45 5.48 2.33 5.93
N ILE A 46 4.75 3.19 5.25
CA ILE A 46 5.27 4.46 4.73
C ILE A 46 5.72 5.38 5.88
N LEU A 47 4.92 5.50 6.94
CA LEU A 47 5.21 6.37 8.09
C LEU A 47 6.43 5.91 8.89
N GLN A 48 6.70 4.60 8.97
CA GLN A 48 7.91 4.05 9.60
C GLN A 48 9.20 4.60 8.96
N THR A 49 9.16 4.95 7.67
CA THR A 49 10.29 5.57 6.98
C THR A 49 10.18 7.10 6.96
N LEU A 50 9.00 7.65 6.66
CA LEU A 50 8.84 9.11 6.49
C LEU A 50 9.09 9.90 7.78
N VAL A 51 8.67 9.39 8.94
CA VAL A 51 8.82 10.13 10.21
C VAL A 51 10.28 10.26 10.59
N PRO A 52 11.10 9.19 10.63
CA PRO A 52 12.55 9.32 10.85
C PRO A 52 13.27 10.18 9.80
N MET A 53 12.89 10.09 8.51
CA MET A 53 13.49 10.91 7.46
C MET A 53 13.23 12.41 7.67
N LYS A 54 12.04 12.79 8.10
CA LYS A 54 11.72 14.17 8.44
C LYS A 54 12.56 14.67 9.63
N ALA A 55 12.74 13.84 10.64
CA ALA A 55 13.58 14.16 11.80
C ALA A 55 15.05 14.35 11.39
N ASP A 56 15.60 13.50 10.51
CA ASP A 56 16.97 13.66 9.95
C ASP A 56 17.15 14.98 9.20
N LEU A 57 16.08 15.51 8.62
CA LEU A 57 16.03 16.79 7.91
C LEU A 57 15.79 18.01 8.82
N GLY A 58 15.75 17.82 10.15
CA GLY A 58 15.54 18.91 11.11
C GLY A 58 14.08 19.40 11.20
N ILE A 59 13.13 18.56 10.78
CA ILE A 59 11.68 18.78 10.94
C ILE A 59 11.25 18.08 12.24
N GLU A 60 10.52 18.76 13.11
CA GLU A 60 9.96 18.15 14.31
C GLU A 60 8.81 17.20 13.93
N ALA A 61 9.14 15.97 13.56
CA ALA A 61 8.17 14.98 13.14
C ALA A 61 7.75 14.07 14.30
N ALA A 62 6.46 13.97 14.54
CA ALA A 62 5.86 13.08 15.53
C ALA A 62 4.82 12.16 14.88
N TRP A 63 4.63 10.99 15.47
CA TRP A 63 3.60 10.04 15.07
C TRP A 63 2.88 9.49 16.31
N GLU A 64 1.63 9.89 16.46
CA GLU A 64 0.75 9.52 17.55
C GLU A 64 -0.31 8.51 17.08
N ILE A 65 -0.71 7.63 17.99
CA ILE A 65 -1.66 6.55 17.75
C ILE A 65 -2.89 6.75 18.61
N THR A 66 -4.07 6.70 18.00
CA THR A 66 -5.33 6.67 18.74
C THR A 66 -5.54 5.29 19.35
N GLY A 67 -5.93 5.29 20.63
CA GLY A 67 -6.27 4.08 21.36
C GLY A 67 -7.76 4.01 21.71
N GLY A 68 -8.24 2.81 22.05
CA GLY A 68 -9.62 2.59 22.45
C GLY A 68 -9.87 1.17 22.96
N ASP A 69 -11.11 0.89 23.24
CA ASP A 69 -11.60 -0.44 23.58
C ASP A 69 -11.96 -1.27 22.31
N PRO A 70 -12.31 -2.55 22.45
CA PRO A 70 -12.70 -3.38 21.31
C PRO A 70 -13.87 -2.81 20.49
N GLY A 71 -14.83 -2.13 21.12
CA GLY A 71 -15.98 -1.50 20.46
C GLY A 71 -15.54 -0.34 19.56
N PHE A 72 -14.59 0.47 20.01
CA PHE A 72 -14.01 1.54 19.20
C PHE A 72 -13.32 1.00 17.94
N TYR A 73 -12.49 -0.04 18.06
CA TYR A 73 -11.80 -0.62 16.91
C TYR A 73 -12.78 -1.31 15.95
N ALA A 74 -13.77 -2.03 16.46
CA ALA A 74 -14.81 -2.67 15.64
C ALA A 74 -15.63 -1.64 14.86
N THR A 75 -15.99 -0.52 15.50
CA THR A 75 -16.72 0.58 14.86
C THR A 75 -15.86 1.26 13.80
N ALA A 76 -14.58 1.52 14.07
CA ALA A 76 -13.65 2.09 13.09
C ALA A 76 -13.53 1.21 11.84
N ALA A 77 -13.37 -0.11 12.01
CA ALA A 77 -13.28 -1.07 10.91
C ALA A 77 -14.60 -1.14 10.11
N THR A 78 -15.75 -1.19 10.80
CA THR A 78 -17.08 -1.21 10.19
C THR A 78 -17.33 0.08 9.38
N LEU A 79 -17.02 1.24 9.96
CA LEU A 79 -17.16 2.54 9.32
C LEU A 79 -16.24 2.64 8.09
N GLN A 80 -15.00 2.19 8.18
CA GLN A 80 -14.08 2.15 7.04
C GLN A 80 -14.59 1.26 5.92
N ALA A 81 -15.09 0.07 6.23
CA ALA A 81 -15.69 -0.84 5.24
C ALA A 81 -16.92 -0.20 4.57
N ALA A 82 -17.80 0.46 5.35
CA ALA A 82 -18.95 1.18 4.83
C ALA A 82 -18.56 2.39 3.96
N LEU A 83 -17.50 3.12 4.32
CA LEU A 83 -16.96 4.21 3.51
C LEU A 83 -16.31 3.72 2.20
N ARG A 84 -15.86 2.47 2.16
CA ARG A 84 -15.40 1.76 0.94
C ARG A 84 -16.55 1.16 0.12
N GLY A 85 -17.80 1.40 0.49
CA GLY A 85 -19.00 0.96 -0.23
C GLY A 85 -19.55 -0.40 0.18
N SER A 86 -19.03 -1.04 1.24
CA SER A 86 -19.61 -2.28 1.76
C SER A 86 -20.86 -1.96 2.57
N GLU A 87 -21.92 -2.76 2.36
CA GLU A 87 -23.12 -2.69 3.21
C GLU A 87 -22.78 -3.19 4.63
N ARG A 88 -22.91 -2.30 5.60
CA ARG A 88 -22.60 -2.56 7.02
C ARG A 88 -23.67 -1.92 7.91
N VAL A 89 -23.95 -2.58 9.02
CA VAL A 89 -24.84 -2.01 10.06
C VAL A 89 -24.00 -1.06 10.92
N LEU A 90 -24.44 0.19 10.99
CA LEU A 90 -23.87 1.23 11.85
C LEU A 90 -24.99 1.71 12.77
N THR A 91 -24.88 1.46 14.07
CA THR A 91 -25.83 1.96 15.07
C THR A 91 -25.43 3.34 15.55
N ASP A 92 -26.39 4.13 16.06
CA ASP A 92 -26.08 5.46 16.60
C ASP A 92 -25.21 5.32 17.84
N GLU A 93 -25.47 4.33 18.71
CA GLU A 93 -24.67 4.07 19.92
C GLU A 93 -23.20 3.77 19.60
N ALA A 94 -22.95 2.97 18.54
CA ALA A 94 -21.58 2.67 18.12
C ALA A 94 -20.87 3.91 17.56
N LEU A 95 -21.58 4.74 16.79
CA LEU A 95 -21.03 5.98 16.25
C LEU A 95 -20.77 7.02 17.33
N ASP A 96 -21.69 7.17 18.32
CA ASP A 96 -21.51 8.06 19.46
C ASP A 96 -20.33 7.62 20.32
N HIS A 97 -20.21 6.31 20.61
CA HIS A 97 -19.07 5.75 21.31
C HIS A 97 -17.74 6.02 20.57
N PHE A 98 -17.74 5.87 19.25
CA PHE A 98 -16.57 6.15 18.42
C PHE A 98 -16.12 7.63 18.51
N VAL A 99 -17.07 8.58 18.50
CA VAL A 99 -16.76 10.00 18.67
C VAL A 99 -16.26 10.29 20.09
N GLU A 100 -16.90 9.71 21.12
CA GLU A 100 -16.51 9.90 22.51
C GLU A 100 -15.09 9.37 22.79
N MET A 101 -14.73 8.21 22.24
CA MET A 101 -13.37 7.67 22.36
C MET A 101 -12.33 8.58 21.70
N ASN A 102 -12.63 9.20 20.58
CA ASN A 102 -11.75 10.21 19.99
C ASN A 102 -11.70 11.50 20.83
N ARG A 103 -12.77 11.90 21.52
CA ARG A 103 -12.72 12.98 22.50
C ARG A 103 -11.79 12.66 23.68
N VAL A 104 -11.77 11.41 24.13
CA VAL A 104 -10.82 10.94 25.15
C VAL A 104 -9.38 10.96 24.61
N ASN A 105 -9.16 10.50 23.37
CA ASN A 105 -7.86 10.58 22.69
C ASN A 105 -7.35 12.00 22.59
N ALA A 106 -8.22 12.96 22.23
CA ALA A 106 -7.85 14.38 22.12
C ALA A 106 -7.28 14.98 23.41
N LYS A 107 -7.69 14.47 24.58
CA LYS A 107 -7.16 14.91 25.87
C LYS A 107 -5.80 14.30 26.22
N LYS A 108 -5.43 13.19 25.56
CA LYS A 108 -4.21 12.42 25.86
C LYS A 108 -3.08 12.69 24.87
N LEU A 109 -3.42 13.08 23.64
CA LEU A 109 -2.47 13.25 22.56
C LEU A 109 -1.98 14.70 22.46
N ALA A 110 -0.72 14.88 22.09
CA ALA A 110 -0.12 16.20 21.85
C ALA A 110 -0.47 16.65 20.41
N LEU A 111 -1.63 17.29 20.27
CA LEU A 111 -2.22 17.64 18.96
C LEU A 111 -1.68 18.94 18.34
N GLU A 112 -0.89 19.71 19.07
CA GLU A 112 -0.33 20.97 18.57
C GLU A 112 0.79 20.70 17.55
N ALA A 113 0.62 21.19 16.33
CA ALA A 113 1.62 21.13 15.27
C ALA A 113 1.30 22.16 14.18
N ASP A 114 2.29 22.54 13.34
CA ASP A 114 2.06 23.39 12.17
C ASP A 114 1.22 22.68 11.11
N LEU A 115 1.43 21.36 10.94
CA LEU A 115 0.64 20.50 10.06
C LEU A 115 0.35 19.17 10.75
N VAL A 116 -0.94 18.80 10.77
CA VAL A 116 -1.43 17.50 11.28
C VAL A 116 -2.00 16.71 10.12
N LEU A 117 -1.42 15.54 9.83
CA LEU A 117 -1.98 14.57 8.88
C LEU A 117 -2.70 13.46 9.65
N VAL A 118 -4.00 13.37 9.42
CA VAL A 118 -4.88 12.39 10.04
C VAL A 118 -5.15 11.27 9.03
N HIS A 119 -4.67 10.07 9.33
CA HIS A 119 -4.70 8.95 8.41
C HIS A 119 -5.95 8.08 8.61
N ASP A 120 -6.69 7.89 7.54
CA ASP A 120 -7.89 7.06 7.42
C ASP A 120 -9.04 7.46 8.37
N VAL A 121 -9.77 6.49 8.90
CA VAL A 121 -11.05 6.69 9.60
C VAL A 121 -10.87 6.81 11.09
N GLN A 122 -10.02 5.98 11.71
CA GLN A 122 -9.96 5.82 13.16
C GLN A 122 -9.70 7.13 13.91
N PRO A 123 -8.70 7.98 13.55
CA PRO A 123 -8.46 9.27 14.19
C PRO A 123 -9.30 10.41 13.60
N ALA A 124 -10.12 10.18 12.58
CA ALA A 124 -10.66 11.28 11.76
C ALA A 124 -11.58 12.25 12.51
N THR A 125 -12.30 11.80 13.55
CA THR A 125 -13.18 12.69 14.34
C THR A 125 -12.41 13.55 15.34
N LEU A 126 -11.09 13.34 15.53
CA LEU A 126 -10.24 14.24 16.33
C LEU A 126 -10.26 15.69 15.84
N VAL A 127 -10.57 15.92 14.56
CA VAL A 127 -10.68 17.28 13.98
C VAL A 127 -11.66 18.16 14.75
N ALA A 128 -12.70 17.59 15.38
CA ALA A 128 -13.65 18.33 16.21
C ALA A 128 -13.01 18.89 17.51
N HIS A 129 -11.80 18.47 17.84
CA HIS A 129 -11.05 18.87 19.03
C HIS A 129 -9.67 19.46 18.68
N ARG A 130 -9.52 19.91 17.41
CA ARG A 130 -8.27 20.48 16.95
C ARG A 130 -7.94 21.77 17.70
N PRO A 131 -6.64 22.04 17.99
CA PRO A 131 -6.19 23.33 18.48
C PRO A 131 -6.52 24.45 17.48
N GLU A 132 -6.58 25.70 17.98
CA GLU A 132 -6.84 26.88 17.13
C GLU A 132 -5.75 27.11 16.08
N ARG A 133 -4.52 26.69 16.37
CA ARG A 133 -3.36 26.83 15.48
C ARG A 133 -3.05 25.54 14.75
N GLY A 134 -2.42 25.67 13.58
CA GLY A 134 -2.00 24.55 12.75
C GLY A 134 -3.04 24.19 11.68
N ARG A 135 -2.57 23.53 10.65
CA ARG A 135 -3.37 23.02 9.53
C ARG A 135 -3.65 21.54 9.70
N TRP A 136 -4.88 21.13 9.49
CA TRP A 136 -5.31 19.75 9.61
C TRP A 136 -5.71 19.20 8.26
N VAL A 137 -5.12 18.07 7.89
CA VAL A 137 -5.32 17.41 6.59
C VAL A 137 -5.78 15.97 6.82
N TRP A 138 -6.89 15.60 6.22
CA TRP A 138 -7.35 14.22 6.20
C TRP A 138 -6.67 13.46 5.05
N ALA A 139 -5.87 12.42 5.35
CA ALA A 139 -5.23 11.53 4.40
C ALA A 139 -6.03 10.23 4.25
N CYS A 140 -6.76 10.11 3.14
CA CYS A 140 -7.60 8.95 2.83
C CYS A 140 -6.84 7.97 1.93
N HIS A 141 -6.53 6.80 2.46
CA HIS A 141 -5.75 5.78 1.74
C HIS A 141 -6.61 4.70 1.06
N PHE A 142 -7.91 4.84 1.06
CA PHE A 142 -8.87 3.92 0.44
C PHE A 142 -9.80 4.63 -0.55
N ASP A 143 -10.50 3.84 -1.37
CA ASP A 143 -11.51 4.36 -2.27
C ASP A 143 -12.77 4.81 -1.49
N ALA A 144 -12.98 6.12 -1.40
CA ALA A 144 -14.14 6.77 -0.80
C ALA A 144 -15.11 7.34 -1.84
N SER A 145 -15.02 6.94 -3.11
CA SER A 145 -15.83 7.48 -4.21
C SER A 145 -17.31 7.10 -4.11
N ARG A 146 -17.61 5.90 -3.60
CA ARG A 146 -18.96 5.31 -3.51
C ARG A 146 -19.27 4.75 -2.11
N PRO A 147 -19.26 5.59 -1.06
CA PRO A 147 -19.52 5.13 0.29
C PRO A 147 -21.00 4.79 0.49
N GLN A 148 -21.27 3.92 1.46
CA GLN A 148 -22.62 3.72 1.98
C GLN A 148 -23.20 5.05 2.47
N ARG A 149 -24.46 5.30 2.17
CA ARG A 149 -25.12 6.60 2.45
C ARG A 149 -25.07 6.99 3.93
N ARG A 150 -25.38 6.06 4.85
CA ARG A 150 -25.38 6.32 6.29
C ARG A 150 -23.97 6.68 6.79
N ALA A 151 -22.97 5.90 6.40
CA ALA A 151 -21.57 6.15 6.76
C ALA A 151 -21.11 7.53 6.31
N TRP A 152 -21.43 7.90 5.05
CA TRP A 152 -21.04 9.20 4.54
C TRP A 152 -21.79 10.36 5.20
N THR A 153 -23.08 10.20 5.50
CA THR A 153 -23.87 11.22 6.21
C THR A 153 -23.27 11.52 7.58
N PHE A 154 -22.83 10.49 8.30
CA PHE A 154 -22.13 10.65 9.59
C PHE A 154 -20.74 11.29 9.41
N PHE A 155 -19.95 10.81 8.44
CA PHE A 155 -18.53 11.12 8.35
C PHE A 155 -18.21 12.47 7.69
N ARG A 156 -19.01 12.89 6.71
CA ARG A 156 -18.81 14.13 5.94
C ARG A 156 -18.68 15.40 6.80
N PRO A 157 -19.48 15.62 7.86
CA PRO A 157 -19.35 16.81 8.71
C PRO A 157 -17.95 16.95 9.34
N PHE A 158 -17.28 15.84 9.66
CA PHE A 158 -15.91 15.86 10.16
C PHE A 158 -14.92 16.18 9.03
N VAL A 159 -15.05 15.54 7.88
CA VAL A 159 -14.17 15.82 6.73
C VAL A 159 -14.22 17.29 6.31
N ASN A 160 -15.36 17.93 6.38
CA ASN A 160 -15.51 19.35 6.03
C ASN A 160 -14.90 20.33 7.05
N GLN A 161 -14.43 19.85 8.22
CA GLN A 161 -13.71 20.66 9.21
C GLN A 161 -12.19 20.68 8.99
N TYR A 162 -11.67 19.81 8.13
CA TYR A 162 -10.25 19.84 7.74
C TYR A 162 -9.94 21.03 6.83
N ASP A 163 -8.68 21.45 6.81
CA ASP A 163 -8.22 22.49 5.86
C ASP A 163 -8.02 21.94 4.45
N ALA A 164 -7.78 20.62 4.33
CA ALA A 164 -7.63 19.92 3.06
C ALA A 164 -7.81 18.40 3.23
N ALA A 165 -7.94 17.69 2.11
CA ALA A 165 -7.89 16.25 2.05
C ALA A 165 -6.85 15.76 1.04
N VAL A 166 -6.14 14.67 1.36
CA VAL A 166 -5.19 13.98 0.48
C VAL A 166 -5.74 12.61 0.14
N PHE A 167 -5.67 12.25 -1.15
CA PHE A 167 -6.09 10.95 -1.65
C PHE A 167 -4.94 10.25 -2.38
N ALA A 168 -4.92 8.91 -2.34
CA ALA A 168 -3.99 8.11 -3.10
C ALA A 168 -4.21 8.24 -4.62
N LEU A 169 -5.45 8.43 -5.06
CA LEU A 169 -5.86 8.58 -6.47
C LEU A 169 -6.97 9.64 -6.61
N PRO A 170 -7.02 10.36 -7.75
CA PRO A 170 -8.13 11.29 -8.01
C PRO A 170 -9.50 10.60 -8.00
N SER A 171 -9.56 9.36 -8.53
CA SER A 171 -10.79 8.54 -8.59
C SER A 171 -11.31 8.11 -7.23
N PHE A 172 -10.48 8.08 -6.19
CA PHE A 172 -10.88 7.72 -4.83
C PHE A 172 -11.62 8.84 -4.10
N SER A 173 -11.53 10.05 -4.63
CA SER A 173 -12.19 11.19 -4.04
C SER A 173 -13.61 11.37 -4.57
N ARG A 174 -14.47 11.92 -3.74
CA ARG A 174 -15.76 12.47 -4.15
C ARG A 174 -15.78 13.99 -3.97
N ARG A 175 -16.91 14.63 -4.27
CA ARG A 175 -17.08 16.06 -4.04
C ARG A 175 -17.03 16.37 -2.54
N LEU A 176 -16.06 17.18 -2.12
CA LEU A 176 -15.83 17.67 -0.76
C LEU A 176 -15.97 19.20 -0.72
N GLY A 177 -16.21 19.73 0.47
CA GLY A 177 -16.18 21.18 0.74
C GLY A 177 -14.78 21.76 0.95
N VAL A 178 -13.74 20.91 0.92
CA VAL A 178 -12.34 21.28 1.19
C VAL A 178 -11.46 21.01 -0.04
N PRO A 179 -10.33 21.71 -0.17
CA PRO A 179 -9.33 21.42 -1.21
C PRO A 179 -8.87 19.97 -1.17
N LYS A 180 -8.61 19.39 -2.36
CA LYS A 180 -8.15 18.00 -2.52
C LYS A 180 -6.79 17.98 -3.19
N TYR A 181 -5.91 17.18 -2.63
CA TYR A 181 -4.58 16.89 -3.16
C TYR A 181 -4.44 15.40 -3.46
N VAL A 182 -3.57 15.06 -4.38
CA VAL A 182 -3.24 13.68 -4.70
C VAL A 182 -1.77 13.46 -4.34
N ILE A 183 -1.53 12.51 -3.43
CA ILE A 183 -0.18 12.02 -3.11
C ILE A 183 -0.23 10.51 -3.22
N HIS A 184 0.37 9.97 -4.27
CA HIS A 184 0.44 8.53 -4.45
C HIS A 184 1.26 7.88 -3.34
N PRO A 185 0.85 6.72 -2.81
CA PRO A 185 1.69 5.89 -1.96
C PRO A 185 3.05 5.58 -2.61
N SER A 186 4.01 5.20 -1.79
CA SER A 186 5.39 5.01 -2.24
C SER A 186 6.04 3.84 -1.53
N ILE A 187 7.11 3.33 -2.12
CA ILE A 187 7.96 2.32 -1.52
C ILE A 187 9.28 2.93 -1.05
N ASP A 188 9.86 2.37 0.00
CA ASP A 188 11.23 2.66 0.41
C ASP A 188 12.18 1.66 -0.25
N PRO A 189 13.02 2.11 -1.22
CA PRO A 189 13.94 1.22 -1.94
C PRO A 189 15.09 0.68 -1.07
N LEU A 190 15.32 1.25 0.11
CA LEU A 190 16.37 0.86 1.05
C LEU A 190 15.84 0.00 2.21
N SER A 191 14.54 -0.17 2.35
CA SER A 191 13.93 -1.04 3.36
C SER A 191 14.32 -2.51 3.15
N GLU A 192 14.21 -3.33 4.20
CA GLU A 192 14.44 -4.77 4.11
C GLU A 192 13.60 -5.44 3.01
N LYS A 193 12.40 -4.93 2.77
CA LYS A 193 11.47 -5.40 1.76
C LYS A 193 11.91 -5.09 0.33
N ASN A 194 12.77 -4.07 0.12
CA ASN A 194 13.07 -3.58 -1.23
C ASN A 194 14.57 -3.42 -1.54
N ARG A 195 15.45 -3.46 -0.51
CA ARG A 195 16.89 -3.38 -0.71
C ARG A 195 17.41 -4.46 -1.66
N GLU A 196 18.55 -4.23 -2.30
CA GLU A 196 19.19 -5.26 -3.10
C GLU A 196 19.57 -6.48 -2.23
N LEU A 197 19.35 -7.67 -2.76
CA LEU A 197 19.77 -8.94 -2.17
C LEU A 197 20.79 -9.60 -3.07
N ALA A 198 21.84 -10.15 -2.47
CA ALA A 198 22.76 -11.00 -3.21
C ALA A 198 22.07 -12.30 -3.67
N PRO A 199 22.46 -12.93 -4.79
CA PRO A 199 21.85 -14.18 -5.25
C PRO A 199 21.83 -15.30 -4.22
N ARG A 200 22.85 -15.35 -3.35
CA ARG A 200 22.92 -16.31 -2.25
C ARG A 200 21.87 -16.06 -1.16
N GLU A 201 21.58 -14.80 -0.85
CA GLU A 201 20.52 -14.45 0.11
C GLU A 201 19.16 -14.90 -0.44
N VAL A 202 18.86 -14.59 -1.70
CA VAL A 202 17.63 -15.02 -2.37
C VAL A 202 17.49 -16.54 -2.32
N SER A 203 18.52 -17.28 -2.75
CA SER A 203 18.50 -18.76 -2.76
C SER A 203 18.35 -19.36 -1.35
N THR A 204 18.91 -18.73 -0.33
CA THR A 204 18.77 -19.17 1.06
C THR A 204 17.34 -19.02 1.55
N VAL A 205 16.70 -17.87 1.27
CA VAL A 205 15.30 -17.63 1.63
C VAL A 205 14.36 -18.58 0.88
N LEU A 206 14.59 -18.79 -0.43
CA LEU A 206 13.74 -19.72 -1.20
C LEU A 206 13.84 -21.16 -0.68
N ARG A 207 15.03 -21.60 -0.28
CA ARG A 207 15.22 -22.92 0.36
C ARG A 207 14.47 -23.02 1.69
N SER A 208 14.53 -21.99 2.54
CA SER A 208 13.79 -22.00 3.81
C SER A 208 12.29 -22.05 3.60
N LEU A 209 11.79 -21.51 2.49
CA LEU A 209 10.38 -21.59 2.08
C LEU A 209 10.06 -22.86 1.27
N SER A 210 11.03 -23.77 1.06
CA SER A 210 10.87 -24.98 0.24
C SER A 210 10.37 -24.66 -1.18
N ILE A 211 10.98 -23.66 -1.84
CA ILE A 211 10.67 -23.25 -3.22
C ILE A 211 11.82 -23.63 -4.13
N PRO A 212 11.67 -24.65 -5.01
CA PRO A 212 12.66 -25.02 -6.00
C PRO A 212 12.81 -23.93 -7.07
N GLN A 213 14.04 -23.82 -7.64
CA GLN A 213 14.41 -22.77 -8.61
C GLN A 213 14.68 -23.35 -10.01
N ASP A 214 14.07 -24.47 -10.34
CA ASP A 214 14.27 -25.25 -11.57
C ASP A 214 13.35 -24.85 -12.73
N LYS A 215 12.33 -24.03 -12.46
CA LYS A 215 11.31 -23.58 -13.43
C LYS A 215 11.08 -22.08 -13.35
N PRO A 216 10.59 -21.44 -14.42
CA PRO A 216 10.08 -20.07 -14.36
C PRO A 216 9.02 -19.94 -13.27
N LEU A 217 9.16 -18.91 -12.41
CA LEU A 217 8.32 -18.71 -11.24
C LEU A 217 7.27 -17.63 -11.52
N LEU A 218 6.00 -18.01 -11.46
CA LEU A 218 4.86 -17.09 -11.40
C LEU A 218 4.56 -16.83 -9.92
N LEU A 219 4.42 -15.57 -9.52
CA LEU A 219 4.28 -15.19 -8.11
C LEU A 219 3.08 -14.29 -7.90
N GLN A 220 2.27 -14.59 -6.90
CA GLN A 220 1.35 -13.63 -6.28
C GLN A 220 1.70 -13.49 -4.80
N ILE A 221 1.78 -12.24 -4.31
CA ILE A 221 1.92 -11.92 -2.89
C ILE A 221 0.77 -11.04 -2.46
N GLY A 222 0.07 -11.44 -1.40
CA GLY A 222 -1.06 -10.68 -0.83
C GLY A 222 -1.76 -11.45 0.29
N ALA A 223 -2.82 -10.88 0.84
CA ALA A 223 -3.68 -11.61 1.75
C ALA A 223 -4.43 -12.71 0.99
N PHE A 224 -4.67 -13.84 1.63
CA PHE A 224 -5.45 -14.93 1.02
C PHE A 224 -6.96 -14.61 1.09
N THR A 225 -7.40 -13.62 0.32
CA THR A 225 -8.79 -13.15 0.30
C THR A 225 -9.39 -13.20 -1.10
N ALA A 226 -10.72 -13.23 -1.18
CA ALA A 226 -11.43 -13.13 -2.45
C ALA A 226 -11.11 -11.80 -3.20
N ALA A 227 -10.78 -10.73 -2.47
CA ALA A 227 -10.39 -9.45 -3.05
C ALA A 227 -9.08 -9.51 -3.85
N GLU A 228 -8.12 -10.31 -3.40
CA GLU A 228 -6.84 -10.56 -4.08
C GLU A 228 -6.95 -11.58 -5.23
N ASP A 229 -8.05 -12.31 -5.32
CA ASP A 229 -8.38 -13.30 -6.36
C ASP A 229 -7.29 -14.37 -6.63
N PRO A 230 -6.73 -15.01 -5.60
CA PRO A 230 -5.70 -16.04 -5.80
C PRO A 230 -6.23 -17.28 -6.55
N LEU A 231 -7.49 -17.61 -6.42
CA LEU A 231 -8.13 -18.69 -7.17
C LEU A 231 -8.23 -18.37 -8.67
N GLY A 232 -8.50 -17.11 -9.02
CA GLY A 232 -8.43 -16.66 -10.40
C GLY A 232 -7.01 -16.73 -10.97
N VAL A 233 -5.98 -16.48 -10.14
CA VAL A 233 -4.58 -16.68 -10.53
C VAL A 233 -4.27 -18.16 -10.75
N VAL A 234 -4.75 -19.07 -9.89
CA VAL A 234 -4.63 -20.52 -10.10
C VAL A 234 -5.27 -20.95 -11.42
N ASN A 235 -6.45 -20.43 -11.74
CA ASN A 235 -7.13 -20.76 -12.99
C ASN A 235 -6.34 -20.25 -14.21
N ALA A 236 -5.78 -19.03 -14.16
CA ALA A 236 -4.90 -18.53 -15.22
C ALA A 236 -3.63 -19.39 -15.35
N TYR A 237 -3.00 -19.76 -14.25
CA TYR A 237 -1.86 -20.67 -14.23
C TYR A 237 -2.19 -22.02 -14.89
N ARG A 238 -3.31 -22.65 -14.56
CA ARG A 238 -3.73 -23.93 -15.17
C ARG A 238 -3.86 -23.86 -16.68
N MET A 239 -4.32 -22.72 -17.21
CA MET A 239 -4.38 -22.48 -18.66
C MET A 239 -2.98 -22.36 -19.30
N VAL A 240 -2.03 -21.78 -18.55
CA VAL A 240 -0.63 -21.62 -18.99
C VAL A 240 0.14 -22.93 -18.87
N LYS A 241 -0.06 -23.71 -17.80
CA LYS A 241 0.61 -24.97 -17.53
C LYS A 241 0.46 -26.02 -18.62
N LYS A 242 -0.61 -25.93 -19.41
CA LYS A 242 -0.83 -26.81 -20.58
C LYS A 242 0.25 -26.67 -21.67
N HIS A 243 0.96 -25.54 -21.69
CA HIS A 243 1.91 -25.18 -22.77
C HIS A 243 3.29 -24.80 -22.25
N HIS A 244 3.44 -24.51 -20.96
CA HIS A 244 4.69 -24.08 -20.34
C HIS A 244 4.95 -24.82 -19.05
N ASP A 245 6.16 -25.30 -18.85
CA ASP A 245 6.56 -25.87 -17.57
C ASP A 245 6.96 -24.76 -16.60
N VAL A 246 6.00 -24.33 -15.80
CA VAL A 246 6.10 -23.20 -14.85
C VAL A 246 5.64 -23.60 -13.46
N ARG A 247 6.08 -22.86 -12.47
CA ARG A 247 5.67 -23.01 -11.07
C ARG A 247 4.90 -21.77 -10.63
N LEU A 248 3.84 -21.96 -9.85
CA LEU A 248 3.07 -20.90 -9.21
C LEU A 248 3.39 -20.90 -7.71
N VAL A 249 3.78 -19.73 -7.19
CA VAL A 249 3.87 -19.48 -5.75
C VAL A 249 2.82 -18.45 -5.37
N LEU A 250 1.96 -18.84 -4.43
CA LEU A 250 1.00 -17.97 -3.75
C LEU A 250 1.52 -17.77 -2.33
N ALA A 251 1.92 -16.56 -1.97
CA ALA A 251 2.52 -16.26 -0.68
C ALA A 251 1.82 -15.08 0.00
N GLY A 252 1.62 -15.16 1.31
CA GLY A 252 0.95 -14.06 2.02
C GLY A 252 0.45 -14.45 3.38
N THR A 253 -0.51 -13.68 3.88
CA THR A 253 -1.08 -13.85 5.22
C THR A 253 -2.56 -14.16 5.16
N SER A 254 -3.04 -14.94 6.15
CA SER A 254 -4.46 -15.15 6.45
C SER A 254 -4.94 -14.27 7.61
N ALA A 255 -4.05 -13.51 8.26
CA ALA A 255 -4.38 -12.77 9.47
C ALA A 255 -5.28 -11.56 9.19
N GLY A 256 -6.39 -11.47 9.94
CA GLY A 256 -7.22 -10.27 10.04
C GLY A 256 -8.35 -10.12 9.02
N GLU A 257 -8.45 -11.01 8.02
CA GLU A 257 -9.50 -10.92 7.01
C GLU A 257 -10.54 -12.06 7.18
N PRO A 258 -11.85 -11.77 7.14
CA PRO A 258 -12.89 -12.74 7.47
C PRO A 258 -12.95 -13.96 6.58
N ASP A 259 -12.66 -13.82 5.28
CA ASP A 259 -12.73 -14.89 4.27
C ASP A 259 -11.39 -15.61 4.04
N SER A 260 -10.33 -15.20 4.73
CA SER A 260 -8.98 -15.69 4.44
C SER A 260 -8.77 -17.16 4.81
N VAL A 261 -9.44 -17.67 5.83
CA VAL A 261 -9.32 -19.06 6.27
C VAL A 261 -9.92 -19.99 5.21
N GLU A 262 -11.07 -19.62 4.67
CA GLU A 262 -11.77 -20.41 3.63
C GLU A 262 -10.95 -20.41 2.33
N VAL A 263 -10.54 -19.25 1.85
CA VAL A 263 -9.71 -19.11 0.65
C VAL A 263 -8.40 -19.87 0.78
N LEU A 264 -7.71 -19.77 1.93
CA LEU A 264 -6.47 -20.50 2.18
C LEU A 264 -6.68 -22.03 2.19
N SER A 265 -7.79 -22.51 2.76
CA SER A 265 -8.14 -23.94 2.75
C SER A 265 -8.31 -24.45 1.32
N GLU A 266 -9.07 -23.75 0.47
CA GLU A 266 -9.30 -24.11 -0.93
C GLU A 266 -7.98 -24.09 -1.75
N LEU A 267 -7.10 -23.12 -1.48
CA LEU A 267 -5.79 -23.07 -2.12
C LEU A 267 -4.90 -24.25 -1.72
N ARG A 268 -4.92 -24.65 -0.45
CA ARG A 268 -4.18 -25.83 0.03
C ARG A 268 -4.65 -27.12 -0.60
N GLU A 269 -5.97 -27.32 -0.71
CA GLU A 269 -6.56 -28.46 -1.43
C GLU A 269 -6.15 -28.48 -2.92
N THR A 270 -6.13 -27.30 -3.54
CA THR A 270 -5.70 -27.13 -4.92
C THR A 270 -4.22 -27.51 -5.09
N ALA A 271 -3.35 -27.09 -4.17
CA ALA A 271 -1.94 -27.38 -4.18
C ALA A 271 -1.63 -28.89 -3.97
N GLN A 272 -2.47 -29.61 -3.23
CA GLN A 272 -2.32 -31.06 -3.08
C GLN A 272 -2.47 -31.82 -4.41
N ARG A 273 -3.18 -31.25 -5.38
CA ARG A 273 -3.45 -31.87 -6.69
C ARG A 273 -2.45 -31.49 -7.77
N ASP A 274 -1.61 -30.46 -7.52
CA ASP A 274 -0.60 -29.98 -8.45
C ASP A 274 0.68 -29.59 -7.69
N PRO A 275 1.77 -30.38 -7.78
CA PRO A 275 3.00 -30.14 -7.02
C PRO A 275 3.74 -28.86 -7.44
N ASP A 276 3.39 -28.26 -8.58
CA ASP A 276 3.95 -26.97 -9.01
C ASP A 276 3.16 -25.75 -8.51
N ILE A 277 2.07 -25.95 -7.73
CA ILE A 277 1.39 -24.89 -6.98
C ILE A 277 1.87 -24.90 -5.54
N LEU A 278 2.56 -23.86 -5.12
CA LEU A 278 3.10 -23.74 -3.77
C LEU A 278 2.38 -22.61 -3.02
N VAL A 279 1.69 -22.98 -1.94
CA VAL A 279 1.06 -21.99 -1.04
C VAL A 279 1.96 -21.80 0.18
N ARG A 280 2.31 -20.56 0.49
CA ARG A 280 3.20 -20.19 1.60
C ARG A 280 2.57 -19.12 2.46
N GLU A 281 2.16 -19.49 3.66
CA GLU A 281 1.72 -18.52 4.65
C GLU A 281 2.95 -17.83 5.25
N LEU A 282 2.95 -16.50 5.21
CA LEU A 282 4.07 -15.68 5.65
C LEU A 282 3.73 -14.99 6.99
N PRO A 283 4.72 -14.85 7.89
CA PRO A 283 4.54 -14.09 9.11
C PRO A 283 4.33 -12.59 8.80
N PRO A 284 3.78 -11.80 9.74
CA PRO A 284 3.52 -10.37 9.53
C PRO A 284 4.78 -9.53 9.21
N ASP A 285 5.95 -9.99 9.65
CA ASP A 285 7.25 -9.35 9.47
C ASP A 285 8.08 -9.93 8.31
N ALA A 286 7.44 -10.58 7.34
CA ALA A 286 8.08 -11.31 6.24
C ALA A 286 8.74 -10.41 5.17
N SER A 287 9.27 -9.25 5.52
CA SER A 287 9.85 -8.31 4.55
C SER A 287 10.95 -8.92 3.70
N LEU A 288 11.86 -9.68 4.30
CA LEU A 288 12.95 -10.36 3.59
C LEU A 288 12.43 -11.46 2.66
N GLN A 289 11.44 -12.24 3.12
CA GLN A 289 10.83 -13.31 2.32
C GLN A 289 10.12 -12.73 1.10
N ILE A 290 9.33 -11.65 1.27
CA ILE A 290 8.67 -10.92 0.18
C ILE A 290 9.70 -10.42 -0.83
N ASN A 291 10.79 -9.80 -0.35
CA ASN A 291 11.86 -9.29 -1.20
C ASN A 291 12.48 -10.42 -2.05
N ALA A 292 12.85 -11.52 -1.41
CA ALA A 292 13.48 -12.66 -2.10
C ALA A 292 12.53 -13.34 -3.11
N LEU A 293 11.25 -13.52 -2.75
CA LEU A 293 10.24 -14.09 -3.63
C LEU A 293 10.04 -13.23 -4.88
N GLN A 294 9.89 -11.91 -4.72
CA GLN A 294 9.74 -11.00 -5.86
C GLN A 294 11.00 -10.99 -6.74
N ARG A 295 12.21 -11.08 -6.16
CA ARG A 295 13.46 -11.16 -6.94
C ARG A 295 13.58 -12.46 -7.71
N ALA A 296 13.11 -13.56 -7.16
CA ALA A 296 13.14 -14.86 -7.81
C ALA A 296 12.07 -15.02 -8.90
N ALA A 297 10.99 -14.26 -8.83
CA ALA A 297 9.88 -14.36 -9.77
C ALA A 297 10.32 -14.06 -11.21
N THR A 298 9.75 -14.76 -12.16
CA THR A 298 9.81 -14.44 -13.60
C THR A 298 8.76 -13.39 -13.95
N ILE A 299 7.53 -13.57 -13.46
CA ILE A 299 6.40 -12.66 -13.64
C ILE A 299 5.65 -12.58 -12.32
N VAL A 300 5.24 -11.37 -11.92
CA VAL A 300 4.41 -11.15 -10.74
C VAL A 300 2.97 -10.87 -11.17
N LEU A 301 2.03 -11.54 -10.50
CA LEU A 301 0.60 -11.31 -10.66
C LEU A 301 0.07 -10.54 -9.45
N GLN A 302 -0.70 -9.51 -9.71
CA GLN A 302 -1.54 -8.82 -8.74
C GLN A 302 -2.92 -8.63 -9.36
N LYS A 303 -3.58 -9.77 -9.58
CA LYS A 303 -4.87 -9.84 -10.27
C LYS A 303 -6.03 -9.60 -9.31
N SER A 304 -5.86 -8.67 -8.39
CA SER A 304 -6.91 -8.28 -7.45
C SER A 304 -8.17 -7.84 -8.18
N VAL A 305 -9.33 -8.17 -7.62
CA VAL A 305 -10.65 -7.68 -8.05
C VAL A 305 -11.10 -6.47 -7.21
N ARG A 306 -10.44 -6.25 -6.09
CA ARG A 306 -10.57 -5.05 -5.26
C ARG A 306 -9.21 -4.70 -4.68
N GLU A 307 -8.76 -3.49 -4.92
CA GLU A 307 -7.47 -3.00 -4.48
C GLU A 307 -7.57 -1.51 -4.07
N SER A 308 -6.77 -1.10 -3.10
CA SER A 308 -6.54 0.32 -2.85
C SER A 308 -5.50 0.85 -3.84
N PHE A 309 -4.23 0.89 -3.46
CA PHE A 309 -3.17 1.32 -4.38
C PHE A 309 -2.39 0.16 -4.99
N GLY A 310 -2.11 -0.89 -4.20
CA GLY A 310 -1.40 -2.08 -4.66
C GLY A 310 0.12 -1.89 -4.70
N LEU A 311 0.73 -1.52 -3.59
CA LEU A 311 2.19 -1.30 -3.51
C LEU A 311 3.02 -2.51 -3.93
N GLY A 312 2.50 -3.73 -3.79
CA GLY A 312 3.15 -4.96 -4.26
C GLY A 312 3.54 -4.92 -5.74
N ALA A 313 2.76 -4.23 -6.59
CA ALA A 313 3.09 -4.03 -8.00
C ALA A 313 4.32 -3.12 -8.15
N ALA A 314 4.37 -1.98 -7.44
CA ALA A 314 5.55 -1.10 -7.45
C ALA A 314 6.80 -1.82 -6.90
N GLU A 315 6.65 -2.61 -5.83
CA GLU A 315 7.74 -3.41 -5.26
C GLU A 315 8.29 -4.44 -6.25
N ALA A 316 7.42 -5.15 -6.96
CA ALA A 316 7.83 -6.11 -7.99
C ALA A 316 8.53 -5.42 -9.17
N MET A 317 7.97 -4.31 -9.67
CA MET A 317 8.58 -3.52 -10.74
C MET A 317 9.92 -2.91 -10.30
N TRP A 318 10.06 -2.46 -9.04
CA TRP A 318 11.35 -2.01 -8.49
C TRP A 318 12.44 -3.08 -8.57
N LYS A 319 12.06 -4.35 -8.43
CA LYS A 319 12.94 -5.52 -8.56
C LYS A 319 13.12 -5.99 -10.02
N GLY A 320 12.65 -5.20 -10.99
CA GLY A 320 12.79 -5.48 -12.41
C GLY A 320 11.89 -6.61 -12.90
N LYS A 321 10.71 -6.80 -12.29
CA LYS A 321 9.75 -7.83 -12.70
C LYS A 321 8.57 -7.22 -13.44
N PRO A 322 8.17 -7.76 -14.60
CA PRO A 322 6.92 -7.37 -15.23
C PRO A 322 5.74 -7.80 -14.35
N VAL A 323 4.71 -6.95 -14.29
CA VAL A 323 3.52 -7.19 -13.49
C VAL A 323 2.29 -7.38 -14.38
N ILE A 324 1.49 -8.39 -14.07
CA ILE A 324 0.13 -8.54 -14.62
C ILE A 324 -0.84 -8.21 -13.49
N GLY A 325 -1.49 -7.04 -13.57
CA GLY A 325 -2.40 -6.52 -12.55
C GLY A 325 -3.86 -6.54 -12.98
N GLY A 326 -4.78 -6.55 -12.01
CA GLY A 326 -6.20 -6.32 -12.26
C GLY A 326 -6.49 -4.86 -12.65
N PHE A 327 -7.58 -4.60 -13.36
CA PHE A 327 -8.02 -3.23 -13.69
C PHE A 327 -8.78 -2.59 -12.51
N VAL A 328 -8.10 -2.49 -11.37
CA VAL A 328 -8.69 -1.97 -10.11
C VAL A 328 -7.71 -1.11 -9.34
N GLY A 329 -8.25 -0.19 -8.55
CA GLY A 329 -7.47 0.64 -7.63
C GLY A 329 -6.34 1.41 -8.31
N GLY A 330 -5.16 1.38 -7.69
CA GLY A 330 -3.95 2.04 -8.18
C GLY A 330 -3.16 1.25 -9.22
N LEU A 331 -3.53 0.01 -9.53
CA LEU A 331 -2.77 -0.83 -10.47
C LEU A 331 -2.68 -0.22 -11.88
N PRO A 332 -3.77 0.35 -12.47
CA PRO A 332 -3.70 1.01 -13.77
C PRO A 332 -2.85 2.30 -13.79
N GLN A 333 -2.58 2.90 -12.62
CA GLN A 333 -1.69 4.06 -12.50
C GLN A 333 -0.21 3.64 -12.40
N GLN A 334 0.04 2.46 -11.85
CA GLN A 334 1.38 1.92 -11.68
C GLN A 334 1.87 1.17 -12.91
N ILE A 335 0.99 0.44 -13.58
CA ILE A 335 1.34 -0.43 -14.70
C ILE A 335 1.10 0.32 -16.02
N VAL A 336 2.17 0.73 -16.67
CA VAL A 336 2.10 1.28 -18.03
C VAL A 336 1.96 0.11 -19.00
N TYR A 337 0.75 0.00 -19.58
CA TYR A 337 0.39 -1.12 -20.45
C TYR A 337 1.38 -1.30 -21.61
N ASP A 338 1.82 -2.54 -21.83
CA ASP A 338 2.80 -2.96 -22.84
C ASP A 338 4.23 -2.39 -22.66
N VAL A 339 4.47 -1.60 -21.60
CA VAL A 339 5.77 -1.01 -21.28
C VAL A 339 6.36 -1.60 -20.01
N THR A 340 5.56 -1.65 -18.93
CA THR A 340 6.04 -2.15 -17.62
C THR A 340 5.31 -3.43 -17.19
N GLY A 341 4.27 -3.80 -17.91
CA GLY A 341 3.42 -4.95 -17.63
C GLY A 341 2.08 -4.87 -18.35
N TYR A 342 1.12 -5.59 -17.84
CA TYR A 342 -0.24 -5.63 -18.41
C TYR A 342 -1.30 -5.46 -17.31
N VAL A 343 -2.39 -4.78 -17.69
CA VAL A 343 -3.60 -4.70 -16.88
C VAL A 343 -4.67 -5.57 -17.55
N VAL A 344 -5.33 -6.42 -16.77
CA VAL A 344 -6.27 -7.44 -17.25
C VAL A 344 -7.58 -7.42 -16.47
N ASN A 345 -8.68 -7.83 -17.12
CA ASN A 345 -10.02 -7.86 -16.54
C ASN A 345 -10.55 -9.29 -16.32
N SER A 346 -9.82 -10.31 -16.76
CA SER A 346 -10.29 -11.70 -16.71
C SER A 346 -9.13 -12.68 -16.47
N VAL A 347 -9.49 -13.90 -16.14
CA VAL A 347 -8.57 -15.05 -15.99
C VAL A 347 -7.92 -15.37 -17.34
N GLU A 348 -8.71 -15.38 -18.41
CA GLU A 348 -8.25 -15.65 -19.77
C GLU A 348 -7.27 -14.56 -20.26
N GLY A 349 -7.56 -13.30 -19.95
CA GLY A 349 -6.67 -12.18 -20.22
C GLY A 349 -5.33 -12.33 -19.50
N ALA A 350 -5.34 -12.72 -18.24
CA ALA A 350 -4.13 -13.01 -17.48
C ALA A 350 -3.34 -14.18 -18.09
N ALA A 351 -4.02 -15.30 -18.41
CA ALA A 351 -3.38 -16.45 -19.04
C ALA A 351 -2.79 -16.12 -20.44
N PHE A 352 -3.48 -15.31 -21.22
CA PHE A 352 -2.98 -14.85 -22.51
C PHE A 352 -1.69 -14.03 -22.36
N ARG A 353 -1.65 -13.07 -21.41
CA ARG A 353 -0.48 -12.23 -21.17
C ARG A 353 0.67 -13.01 -20.53
N LEU A 354 0.40 -13.97 -19.67
CA LEU A 354 1.41 -14.89 -19.14
C LEU A 354 2.09 -15.66 -20.28
N ARG A 355 1.31 -16.30 -21.16
CA ARG A 355 1.87 -17.04 -22.30
C ARG A 355 2.66 -16.13 -23.24
N HIS A 356 2.15 -14.93 -23.51
CA HIS A 356 2.85 -13.94 -24.34
C HIS A 356 4.24 -13.61 -23.75
N LEU A 357 4.34 -13.33 -22.46
CA LEU A 357 5.61 -13.03 -21.81
C LEU A 357 6.54 -14.26 -21.75
N LEU A 358 6.02 -15.44 -21.41
CA LEU A 358 6.82 -16.66 -21.33
C LEU A 358 7.43 -17.08 -22.68
N ASN A 359 6.78 -16.73 -23.78
CA ASN A 359 7.31 -16.95 -25.14
C ASN A 359 8.34 -15.88 -25.58
N ALA A 360 8.52 -14.80 -24.80
CA ALA A 360 9.38 -13.66 -25.16
C ALA A 360 10.25 -13.22 -23.96
N PRO A 361 11.30 -13.98 -23.58
CA PRO A 361 12.17 -13.64 -22.44
C PRO A 361 12.81 -12.25 -22.54
N GLU A 362 13.12 -11.79 -23.74
CA GLU A 362 13.63 -10.44 -24.01
C GLU A 362 12.60 -9.35 -23.66
N LEU A 363 11.32 -9.64 -23.84
CA LEU A 363 10.24 -8.73 -23.44
C LEU A 363 10.13 -8.65 -21.91
N ILE A 364 10.28 -9.76 -21.20
CA ILE A 364 10.33 -9.80 -19.74
C ILE A 364 11.45 -8.90 -19.23
N ALA A 365 12.66 -9.02 -19.78
CA ALA A 365 13.82 -8.22 -19.39
C ALA A 365 13.60 -6.72 -19.67
N ARG A 366 13.07 -6.38 -20.85
CA ARG A 366 12.76 -5.00 -21.25
C ARG A 366 11.69 -4.38 -20.37
N MET A 367 10.58 -5.08 -20.12
CA MET A 367 9.50 -4.60 -19.25
C MET A 367 9.96 -4.45 -17.80
N GLY A 368 10.77 -5.37 -17.32
CA GLY A 368 11.35 -5.30 -15.99
C GLY A 368 12.23 -4.06 -15.80
N ALA A 369 13.11 -3.78 -16.76
CA ALA A 369 13.96 -2.58 -16.74
C ALA A 369 13.12 -1.29 -16.80
N ALA A 370 12.13 -1.23 -17.70
CA ALA A 370 11.22 -0.10 -17.82
C ALA A 370 10.39 0.09 -16.52
N GLY A 371 9.91 -1.00 -15.92
CA GLY A 371 9.17 -0.98 -14.67
C GLY A 371 10.00 -0.41 -13.52
N ARG A 372 11.26 -0.84 -13.38
CA ARG A 372 12.17 -0.32 -12.37
C ARG A 372 12.39 1.19 -12.51
N GLU A 373 12.64 1.66 -13.73
CA GLU A 373 12.83 3.09 -14.00
C GLU A 373 11.56 3.90 -13.77
N HIS A 374 10.40 3.36 -14.13
CA HIS A 374 9.11 3.98 -13.84
C HIS A 374 8.87 4.14 -12.34
N VAL A 375 9.12 3.10 -11.54
CA VAL A 375 9.01 3.17 -10.07
C VAL A 375 10.03 4.15 -9.49
N ARG A 376 11.27 4.14 -9.99
CA ARG A 376 12.32 5.07 -9.57
C ARG A 376 11.87 6.53 -9.68
N ARG A 377 11.18 6.89 -10.75
CA ARG A 377 10.70 8.26 -10.99
C ARG A 377 9.44 8.61 -10.24
N SER A 378 8.52 7.64 -10.05
CA SER A 378 7.14 7.96 -9.71
C SER A 378 6.70 7.46 -8.33
N PHE A 379 7.36 6.43 -7.75
CA PHE A 379 6.83 5.76 -6.57
C PHE A 379 7.83 5.57 -5.42
N LEU A 380 8.98 6.25 -5.43
CA LEU A 380 9.90 6.20 -4.30
C LEU A 380 9.49 7.15 -3.16
N ILE A 381 9.90 6.77 -1.95
CA ILE A 381 9.66 7.53 -0.72
C ILE A 381 10.19 8.97 -0.78
N THR A 382 11.27 9.21 -1.53
CA THR A 382 11.85 10.56 -1.72
C THR A 382 10.88 11.49 -2.44
N ARG A 383 10.14 11.02 -3.47
CA ARG A 383 9.07 11.79 -4.11
C ARG A 383 7.94 12.10 -3.11
N HIS A 384 7.49 11.10 -2.35
CA HIS A 384 6.43 11.27 -1.35
C HIS A 384 6.84 12.31 -0.28
N LEU A 385 8.08 12.27 0.18
CA LEU A 385 8.63 13.24 1.12
C LEU A 385 8.62 14.66 0.51
N THR A 386 9.03 14.80 -0.75
CA THR A 386 8.99 16.07 -1.49
C THR A 386 7.57 16.65 -1.52
N GLU A 387 6.58 15.83 -1.89
CA GLU A 387 5.16 16.23 -1.98
C GLU A 387 4.58 16.58 -0.60
N ALA A 388 4.91 15.82 0.44
CA ALA A 388 4.47 16.10 1.80
C ALA A 388 5.04 17.44 2.33
N MET A 389 6.31 17.75 2.06
CA MET A 389 6.92 19.04 2.43
C MET A 389 6.33 20.19 1.60
N ALA A 390 6.09 19.98 0.31
CA ALA A 390 5.44 20.97 -0.54
C ALA A 390 4.02 21.31 -0.05
N LEU A 391 3.28 20.30 0.38
CA LEU A 391 1.95 20.47 0.98
C LEU A 391 2.02 21.28 2.28
N LEU A 392 2.99 20.99 3.17
CA LEU A 392 3.22 21.77 4.39
C LEU A 392 3.49 23.23 4.05
N ILE A 393 4.43 23.50 3.14
CA ILE A 393 4.78 24.86 2.72
C ILE A 393 3.55 25.59 2.15
N HIS A 394 2.76 24.90 1.34
CA HIS A 394 1.59 25.48 0.69
C HIS A 394 0.49 25.86 1.68
N LEU A 395 0.20 25.00 2.65
CA LEU A 395 -0.88 25.21 3.61
C LEU A 395 -0.52 26.13 4.79
N THR A 396 0.78 26.34 5.06
CA THR A 396 1.27 27.17 6.19
C THR A 396 1.84 28.54 5.76
N ARG A 397 1.62 28.91 4.51
CA ARG A 397 1.96 30.26 3.99
C ARG A 397 1.10 31.35 4.59
#